data_521d3fa679bcf9d05b1d8bd0fa39a496
#
_entry.id   521d3fa679bcf9d05b1d8bd0fa39a496
#
_cell.length_a   1.000
_cell.length_b   1.000
_cell.length_c   1.000
_cell.angle_alpha   90.00
_cell.angle_beta   90.00
_cell.angle_gamma   90.00
#
_symmetry.space_group_name_H-M   'P 1'
#
loop_
_entity.id
_entity.type
_entity.pdbx_description
1 polymer ?
#
loop_
_entity_poly.entity_id
_entity_poly.type
_entity_poly.pdbx_seq_one_letter_code
_entity_poly.pdbx_strand_id
1 'polypeptide(L)'
;MEVTYRIDKDILYIAVEGRVDASNAAQAEEKIFAIKIANPGKHVVLDADRLEYISSAGLRVILRLRKEEPKLAIINVAFDVYEVFDMTGFTDMVTIEKAYPKMSVEGCEFIAKGANGAVYRYDAETILKTYFAKDALPEIKQERENARKAFVLGINTAIPYGIVRVGDSYGTVTELLNAESVTQLIRNNPNDLSVAAKYYIDMLKSIHAIEVEDGEVPDMKETALAWADFVAPHLPEAQGKKLRALIEAVPKRNTLMHGDYHTNNIMVQNGEPLLIDMDTLCMGHPVFELGSMFNAFIGYSELDHQVTVNFYGYSHETAEKFWDIALKAYLGTEDESVCQNVAEKAMIIGYTRMLRRALRRPNEPESPAKIARCKEMLELLLNKVDALTF
;
A
#
# COMPACT_ATOMS: atom_id res chain seq x y z
N MET A 1 5.18 0.57 -39.81
CA MET A 1 4.19 -0.05 -38.94
C MET A 1 4.55 -1.53 -38.74
N GLU A 2 4.78 -1.92 -37.49
CA GLU A 2 5.05 -3.30 -37.10
C GLU A 2 3.95 -3.78 -36.12
N VAL A 3 3.60 -5.07 -36.14
CA VAL A 3 2.65 -5.67 -35.20
C VAL A 3 3.31 -6.92 -34.63
N THR A 4 3.50 -6.95 -33.31
CA THR A 4 4.06 -8.07 -32.57
C THR A 4 3.11 -8.48 -31.45
N TYR A 5 3.35 -9.62 -30.79
CA TYR A 5 2.51 -10.03 -29.67
C TYR A 5 3.29 -10.80 -28.61
N ARG A 6 2.75 -10.80 -27.40
CA ARG A 6 3.13 -11.68 -26.30
C ARG A 6 1.91 -12.18 -25.56
N ILE A 7 2.04 -13.31 -24.90
CA ILE A 7 0.98 -13.89 -24.07
C ILE A 7 1.46 -13.89 -22.62
N ASP A 8 0.57 -13.43 -21.74
CA ASP A 8 0.76 -13.57 -20.30
C ASP A 8 -0.55 -14.10 -19.70
N LYS A 9 -0.51 -15.33 -19.19
CA LYS A 9 -1.67 -16.07 -18.66
C LYS A 9 -2.83 -16.09 -19.68
N ASP A 10 -3.94 -15.43 -19.38
CA ASP A 10 -5.13 -15.38 -20.23
C ASP A 10 -5.22 -14.09 -21.07
N ILE A 11 -4.16 -13.29 -21.10
CA ILE A 11 -4.12 -12.02 -21.84
C ILE A 11 -3.19 -12.15 -23.04
N LEU A 12 -3.71 -11.74 -24.20
CA LEU A 12 -2.98 -11.57 -25.44
C LEU A 12 -2.67 -10.08 -25.63
N TYR A 13 -1.42 -9.71 -25.40
CA TYR A 13 -0.93 -8.35 -25.67
C TYR A 13 -0.50 -8.28 -27.14
N ILE A 14 -1.11 -7.37 -27.90
CA ILE A 14 -0.73 -7.09 -29.29
C ILE A 14 -0.13 -5.70 -29.33
N ALA A 15 1.15 -5.59 -29.64
CA ALA A 15 1.86 -4.32 -29.75
C ALA A 15 1.80 -3.81 -31.18
N VAL A 16 1.47 -2.52 -31.33
CA VAL A 16 1.44 -1.81 -32.62
C VAL A 16 2.49 -0.70 -32.58
N GLU A 17 3.45 -0.74 -33.50
CA GLU A 17 4.59 0.20 -33.56
C GLU A 17 4.53 1.08 -34.82
N GLY A 18 4.88 2.36 -34.64
CA GLY A 18 4.93 3.37 -35.68
C GLY A 18 3.56 3.97 -35.99
N ARG A 19 3.35 4.35 -37.24
CA ARG A 19 2.14 5.09 -37.68
C ARG A 19 1.13 4.14 -38.31
N VAL A 20 -0.15 4.29 -37.94
CA VAL A 20 -1.27 3.58 -38.57
C VAL A 20 -2.13 4.60 -39.34
N ASP A 21 -1.97 4.66 -40.65
CA ASP A 21 -2.65 5.59 -41.51
C ASP A 21 -3.44 4.86 -42.64
N ALA A 22 -4.00 5.64 -43.57
CA ALA A 22 -4.84 5.07 -44.63
C ALA A 22 -4.10 4.09 -45.57
N SER A 23 -2.76 4.22 -45.66
CA SER A 23 -1.95 3.36 -46.58
C SER A 23 -1.68 1.98 -45.99
N ASN A 24 -1.68 1.83 -44.66
CA ASN A 24 -1.28 0.61 -43.99
C ASN A 24 -2.31 0.03 -42.98
N ALA A 25 -3.44 0.71 -42.77
CA ALA A 25 -4.47 0.28 -41.82
C ALA A 25 -5.04 -1.12 -42.15
N ALA A 26 -5.22 -1.44 -43.44
CA ALA A 26 -5.66 -2.77 -43.84
C ALA A 26 -4.65 -3.87 -43.49
N GLN A 27 -3.35 -3.60 -43.65
CA GLN A 27 -2.29 -4.52 -43.26
C GLN A 27 -2.20 -4.68 -41.74
N ALA A 28 -2.39 -3.59 -40.97
CA ALA A 28 -2.46 -3.65 -39.52
C ALA A 28 -3.62 -4.54 -39.06
N GLU A 29 -4.80 -4.35 -39.66
CA GLU A 29 -5.97 -5.16 -39.39
C GLU A 29 -5.71 -6.66 -39.63
N GLU A 30 -5.23 -7.03 -40.83
CA GLU A 30 -4.92 -8.42 -41.17
C GLU A 30 -3.99 -9.06 -40.12
N LYS A 31 -2.91 -8.37 -39.74
CA LYS A 31 -1.95 -8.88 -38.75
C LYS A 31 -2.58 -9.05 -37.36
N ILE A 32 -3.32 -8.04 -36.88
CA ILE A 32 -3.98 -8.08 -35.58
C ILE A 32 -4.98 -9.24 -35.50
N PHE A 33 -5.83 -9.38 -36.49
CA PHE A 33 -6.83 -10.45 -36.54
C PHE A 33 -6.22 -11.82 -36.72
N ALA A 34 -5.15 -11.98 -37.53
CA ALA A 34 -4.41 -13.23 -37.64
C ALA A 34 -3.82 -13.68 -36.31
N ILE A 35 -3.21 -12.75 -35.54
CA ILE A 35 -2.68 -13.03 -34.20
C ILE A 35 -3.81 -13.46 -33.26
N LYS A 36 -4.95 -12.74 -33.27
CA LYS A 36 -6.11 -13.07 -32.46
C LYS A 36 -6.67 -14.45 -32.76
N ILE A 37 -6.86 -14.78 -34.05
CA ILE A 37 -7.36 -16.08 -34.49
C ILE A 37 -6.43 -17.22 -34.09
N ALA A 38 -5.11 -16.99 -34.15
CA ALA A 38 -4.11 -17.97 -33.72
C ALA A 38 -4.08 -18.21 -32.21
N ASN A 39 -4.72 -17.34 -31.38
CA ASN A 39 -4.72 -17.40 -29.94
C ASN A 39 -6.14 -17.32 -29.34
N PRO A 40 -7.00 -18.33 -29.62
CA PRO A 40 -8.40 -18.31 -29.23
C PRO A 40 -8.56 -18.36 -27.69
N GLY A 41 -9.61 -17.70 -27.18
CA GLY A 41 -9.97 -17.70 -25.76
C GLY A 41 -9.13 -16.76 -24.88
N LYS A 42 -8.22 -15.98 -25.45
CA LYS A 42 -7.45 -14.97 -24.74
C LYS A 42 -8.14 -13.61 -24.80
N HIS A 43 -8.03 -12.83 -23.70
CA HIS A 43 -8.44 -11.43 -23.70
C HIS A 43 -7.42 -10.57 -24.43
N VAL A 44 -7.88 -9.75 -25.37
CA VAL A 44 -6.98 -8.91 -26.17
C VAL A 44 -6.74 -7.57 -25.48
N VAL A 45 -5.47 -7.21 -25.34
CA VAL A 45 -5.01 -5.89 -24.93
C VAL A 45 -4.09 -5.36 -26.03
N LEU A 46 -4.40 -4.18 -26.57
CA LEU A 46 -3.49 -3.49 -27.49
C LEU A 46 -2.46 -2.68 -26.71
N ASP A 47 -1.18 -2.91 -26.95
CA ASP A 47 -0.09 -2.12 -26.41
C ASP A 47 0.35 -1.07 -27.42
N ALA A 48 0.09 0.19 -27.09
CA ALA A 48 0.35 1.35 -27.94
C ALA A 48 1.63 2.12 -27.50
N ASP A 49 2.54 1.52 -26.72
CA ASP A 49 3.76 2.19 -26.22
C ASP A 49 4.59 2.81 -27.36
N ARG A 50 4.54 2.22 -28.56
CA ARG A 50 5.26 2.68 -29.73
C ARG A 50 4.35 3.12 -30.88
N LEU A 51 3.07 3.31 -30.62
CA LEU A 51 2.13 3.87 -31.60
C LEU A 51 2.31 5.40 -31.64
N GLU A 52 2.83 5.89 -32.75
CA GLU A 52 3.14 7.31 -32.96
C GLU A 52 1.97 8.13 -33.50
N TYR A 53 1.07 7.48 -34.24
CA TYR A 53 -0.05 8.14 -34.90
C TYR A 53 -1.12 7.13 -35.30
N ILE A 54 -2.39 7.54 -35.19
CA ILE A 54 -3.53 6.77 -35.70
C ILE A 54 -4.46 7.68 -36.50
N SER A 55 -4.80 7.25 -37.72
CA SER A 55 -5.76 7.93 -38.58
C SER A 55 -7.19 7.39 -38.39
N SER A 56 -8.17 8.02 -39.07
CA SER A 56 -9.54 7.51 -39.11
C SER A 56 -9.64 6.09 -39.67
N ALA A 57 -8.74 5.67 -40.58
CA ALA A 57 -8.67 4.31 -41.04
C ALA A 57 -8.20 3.35 -39.97
N GLY A 58 -7.18 3.74 -39.18
CA GLY A 58 -6.73 2.98 -38.01
C GLY A 58 -7.80 2.90 -36.93
N LEU A 59 -8.51 3.96 -36.64
CA LEU A 59 -9.64 3.97 -35.70
C LEU A 59 -10.73 2.97 -36.08
N ARG A 60 -11.02 2.80 -37.40
CA ARG A 60 -11.97 1.80 -37.87
C ARG A 60 -11.48 0.37 -37.61
N VAL A 61 -10.18 0.11 -37.65
CA VAL A 61 -9.61 -1.19 -37.27
C VAL A 61 -9.89 -1.47 -35.79
N ILE A 62 -9.62 -0.50 -34.93
CA ILE A 62 -9.91 -0.60 -33.48
C ILE A 62 -11.40 -0.84 -33.23
N LEU A 63 -12.27 -0.12 -33.95
CA LEU A 63 -13.73 -0.31 -33.82
C LEU A 63 -14.19 -1.73 -34.22
N ARG A 64 -13.61 -2.31 -35.26
CA ARG A 64 -13.91 -3.70 -35.64
C ARG A 64 -13.40 -4.68 -34.60
N LEU A 65 -12.18 -4.49 -34.13
CA LEU A 65 -11.62 -5.32 -33.04
C LEU A 65 -12.48 -5.27 -31.77
N ARG A 66 -12.96 -4.07 -31.40
CA ARG A 66 -13.84 -3.87 -30.24
C ARG A 66 -15.18 -4.61 -30.37
N LYS A 67 -15.73 -4.72 -31.57
CA LYS A 67 -16.97 -5.49 -31.82
C LYS A 67 -16.79 -6.98 -31.55
N GLU A 68 -15.61 -7.53 -31.83
CA GLU A 68 -15.30 -8.92 -31.58
C GLU A 68 -14.73 -9.16 -30.16
N GLU A 69 -14.18 -8.13 -29.55
CA GLU A 69 -13.61 -8.15 -28.20
C GLU A 69 -14.29 -7.10 -27.30
N PRO A 70 -15.42 -7.46 -26.68
CA PRO A 70 -16.16 -6.54 -25.80
C PRO A 70 -15.38 -6.02 -24.59
N LYS A 71 -14.28 -6.68 -24.22
CA LYS A 71 -13.39 -6.28 -23.13
C LYS A 71 -12.04 -5.74 -23.64
N LEU A 72 -11.98 -5.28 -24.91
CA LEU A 72 -10.77 -4.69 -25.46
C LEU A 72 -10.28 -3.53 -24.56
N ALA A 73 -9.01 -3.56 -24.22
CA ALA A 73 -8.30 -2.44 -23.60
C ALA A 73 -7.12 -2.01 -24.48
N ILE A 74 -6.78 -0.73 -24.44
CA ILE A 74 -5.60 -0.16 -25.11
C ILE A 74 -4.76 0.49 -24.03
N ILE A 75 -3.50 0.10 -23.90
CA ILE A 75 -2.59 0.57 -22.85
C ILE A 75 -1.39 1.30 -23.46
N ASN A 76 -0.69 2.07 -22.60
CA ASN A 76 0.52 2.79 -22.95
C ASN A 76 0.33 3.81 -24.10
N VAL A 77 -0.83 4.44 -24.18
CA VAL A 77 -1.16 5.37 -25.26
C VAL A 77 -0.46 6.72 -25.06
N ALA A 78 0.41 7.11 -25.99
CA ALA A 78 1.04 8.42 -25.97
C ALA A 78 0.00 9.56 -25.96
N PHE A 79 0.33 10.69 -25.34
CA PHE A 79 -0.61 11.80 -25.14
C PHE A 79 -1.31 12.22 -26.43
N ASP A 80 -0.56 12.45 -27.51
CA ASP A 80 -1.11 12.92 -28.80
C ASP A 80 -2.06 11.90 -29.43
N VAL A 81 -1.78 10.59 -29.27
CA VAL A 81 -2.65 9.52 -29.76
C VAL A 81 -3.89 9.38 -28.89
N TYR A 82 -3.73 9.59 -27.56
CA TYR A 82 -4.86 9.58 -26.64
C TYR A 82 -5.87 10.69 -26.96
N GLU A 83 -5.40 11.91 -27.24
CA GLU A 83 -6.26 13.02 -27.64
C GLU A 83 -7.10 12.69 -28.89
N VAL A 84 -6.54 11.94 -29.85
CA VAL A 84 -7.30 11.44 -31.01
C VAL A 84 -8.41 10.48 -30.59
N PHE A 85 -8.14 9.54 -29.67
CA PHE A 85 -9.16 8.65 -29.14
C PHE A 85 -10.25 9.40 -28.39
N ASP A 86 -9.87 10.37 -27.58
CA ASP A 86 -10.78 11.15 -26.74
C ASP A 86 -11.71 12.02 -27.61
N MET A 87 -11.15 12.83 -28.52
CA MET A 87 -11.92 13.66 -29.45
C MET A 87 -12.87 12.88 -30.34
N THR A 88 -12.58 11.59 -30.60
CA THR A 88 -13.43 10.73 -31.44
C THR A 88 -14.40 9.86 -30.64
N GLY A 89 -14.46 10.01 -29.30
CA GLY A 89 -15.36 9.27 -28.40
C GLY A 89 -14.98 7.80 -28.18
N PHE A 90 -13.75 7.40 -28.53
CA PHE A 90 -13.29 6.03 -28.29
C PHE A 90 -13.08 5.75 -26.81
N THR A 91 -12.73 6.76 -26.00
CA THR A 91 -12.56 6.66 -24.54
C THR A 91 -13.86 6.26 -23.83
N ASP A 92 -15.03 6.54 -24.43
CA ASP A 92 -16.33 6.12 -23.91
C ASP A 92 -16.66 4.65 -24.23
N MET A 93 -15.99 4.06 -25.23
CA MET A 93 -16.31 2.73 -25.75
C MET A 93 -15.25 1.69 -25.39
N VAL A 94 -14.02 2.09 -25.22
CA VAL A 94 -12.85 1.21 -24.99
C VAL A 94 -12.09 1.74 -23.78
N THR A 95 -11.65 0.85 -22.90
CA THR A 95 -10.72 1.21 -21.83
C THR A 95 -9.39 1.62 -22.43
N ILE A 96 -9.02 2.91 -22.31
CA ILE A 96 -7.79 3.46 -22.87
C ILE A 96 -6.94 4.06 -21.74
N GLU A 97 -5.73 3.51 -21.55
CA GLU A 97 -4.78 3.98 -20.53
C GLU A 97 -3.66 4.79 -21.18
N LYS A 98 -3.43 6.00 -20.70
CA LYS A 98 -2.30 6.85 -21.14
C LYS A 98 -0.98 6.19 -20.78
N ALA A 99 0.04 6.41 -21.61
CA ALA A 99 1.41 6.04 -21.31
C ALA A 99 1.91 6.79 -20.06
N TYR A 100 2.66 6.07 -19.22
CA TYR A 100 3.33 6.71 -18.10
C TYR A 100 4.57 7.46 -18.60
N PRO A 101 4.81 8.71 -18.15
CA PRO A 101 6.03 9.46 -18.48
C PRO A 101 7.27 8.65 -18.13
N LYS A 102 8.28 8.65 -19.01
CA LYS A 102 9.55 7.95 -18.77
C LYS A 102 10.48 8.87 -17.98
N MET A 103 11.00 8.37 -16.85
CA MET A 103 11.96 9.09 -16.01
C MET A 103 13.18 8.21 -15.71
N SER A 104 14.31 8.84 -15.39
CA SER A 104 15.55 8.16 -15.01
C SER A 104 15.98 8.62 -13.62
N VAL A 105 16.57 7.71 -12.85
CA VAL A 105 17.23 8.02 -11.57
C VAL A 105 18.73 8.23 -11.71
N GLU A 106 19.25 8.20 -12.95
CA GLU A 106 20.66 8.45 -13.22
C GLU A 106 21.05 9.87 -12.81
N GLY A 107 22.05 9.99 -11.95
CA GLY A 107 22.48 11.27 -11.38
C GLY A 107 21.64 11.82 -10.24
N CYS A 108 20.54 11.15 -9.85
CA CYS A 108 19.71 11.54 -8.71
C CYS A 108 20.38 11.16 -7.37
N GLU A 109 20.18 12.01 -6.36
CA GLU A 109 20.61 11.73 -4.99
C GLU A 109 19.78 10.58 -4.39
N PHE A 110 20.45 9.53 -3.92
CA PHE A 110 19.78 8.45 -3.20
C PHE A 110 19.39 8.91 -1.78
N ILE A 111 18.12 8.73 -1.40
CA ILE A 111 17.61 9.09 -0.07
C ILE A 111 17.48 7.86 0.83
N ALA A 112 16.76 6.83 0.37
CA ALA A 112 16.43 5.67 1.19
C ALA A 112 16.12 4.43 0.34
N LYS A 113 16.22 3.25 1.00
CA LYS A 113 15.82 1.97 0.42
C LYS A 113 14.85 1.27 1.38
N GLY A 114 13.68 0.91 0.88
CA GLY A 114 12.69 0.09 1.56
C GLY A 114 12.70 -1.37 1.08
N ALA A 115 11.73 -2.14 1.55
CA ALA A 115 11.56 -3.54 1.17
C ALA A 115 11.22 -3.71 -0.32
N ASN A 116 10.38 -2.83 -0.87
CA ASN A 116 9.79 -2.94 -2.20
C ASN A 116 10.43 -2.00 -3.23
N GLY A 117 11.28 -1.05 -2.81
CA GLY A 117 11.81 -0.03 -3.70
C GLY A 117 12.88 0.85 -3.10
N ALA A 118 13.27 1.88 -3.85
CA ALA A 118 14.24 2.89 -3.45
C ALA A 118 13.70 4.30 -3.75
N VAL A 119 14.10 5.28 -2.95
CA VAL A 119 13.66 6.67 -3.03
C VAL A 119 14.85 7.54 -3.41
N TYR A 120 14.65 8.40 -4.39
CA TYR A 120 15.63 9.33 -4.90
C TYR A 120 15.09 10.76 -4.88
N ARG A 121 15.93 11.73 -4.58
CA ARG A 121 15.63 13.15 -4.85
C ARG A 121 15.72 13.38 -6.35
N TYR A 122 14.59 13.69 -6.98
CA TYR A 122 14.56 13.91 -8.41
C TYR A 122 14.92 15.35 -8.76
N ASP A 123 14.36 16.32 -8.02
CA ASP A 123 14.68 17.73 -8.12
C ASP A 123 14.52 18.46 -6.76
N ALA A 124 14.37 19.79 -6.77
CA ALA A 124 14.26 20.60 -5.56
C ALA A 124 12.95 20.37 -4.78
N GLU A 125 11.90 19.88 -5.45
CA GLU A 125 10.55 19.80 -4.92
C GLU A 125 9.95 18.39 -4.96
N THR A 126 10.62 17.43 -5.64
CA THR A 126 10.08 16.10 -5.87
C THR A 126 11.03 14.97 -5.53
N ILE A 127 10.44 13.86 -5.09
CA ILE A 127 11.11 12.57 -4.95
C ILE A 127 10.53 11.57 -5.95
N LEU A 128 11.36 10.63 -6.36
CA LEU A 128 11.00 9.49 -7.19
C LEU A 128 11.22 8.20 -6.41
N LYS A 129 10.13 7.53 -6.03
CA LYS A 129 10.16 6.17 -5.45
C LYS A 129 10.11 5.17 -6.59
N THR A 130 11.13 4.34 -6.75
CA THR A 130 11.20 3.27 -7.74
C THR A 130 10.85 1.93 -7.10
N TYR A 131 10.27 1.00 -7.85
CA TYR A 131 9.90 -0.32 -7.36
C TYR A 131 10.77 -1.39 -8.00
N PHE A 132 11.16 -2.42 -7.22
CA PHE A 132 12.05 -3.48 -7.71
C PHE A 132 11.31 -4.51 -8.58
N ALA A 133 10.02 -4.76 -8.32
CA ALA A 133 9.22 -5.68 -9.11
C ALA A 133 8.77 -5.01 -10.41
N LYS A 134 8.91 -5.74 -11.53
CA LYS A 134 8.49 -5.24 -12.85
C LYS A 134 6.96 -5.20 -13.01
N ASP A 135 6.26 -6.00 -12.23
CA ASP A 135 4.79 -6.16 -12.22
C ASP A 135 4.12 -5.40 -11.05
N ALA A 136 4.83 -4.48 -10.41
CA ALA A 136 4.33 -3.71 -9.26
C ALA A 136 3.25 -2.64 -9.60
N LEU A 137 2.88 -2.48 -10.88
CA LEU A 137 1.95 -1.42 -11.29
C LEU A 137 0.58 -1.46 -10.58
N PRO A 138 -0.05 -2.63 -10.33
CA PRO A 138 -1.30 -2.69 -9.58
C PRO A 138 -1.16 -2.14 -8.14
N GLU A 139 -0.11 -2.53 -7.44
CA GLU A 139 0.19 -2.07 -6.08
C GLU A 139 0.47 -0.56 -6.06
N ILE A 140 1.23 -0.07 -7.05
CA ILE A 140 1.56 1.36 -7.20
C ILE A 140 0.29 2.19 -7.46
N LYS A 141 -0.62 1.70 -8.30
CA LYS A 141 -1.90 2.35 -8.56
C LYS A 141 -2.73 2.43 -7.27
N GLN A 142 -2.75 1.35 -6.48
CA GLN A 142 -3.48 1.30 -5.22
C GLN A 142 -2.87 2.25 -4.17
N GLU A 143 -1.55 2.25 -3.99
CA GLU A 143 -0.85 3.16 -3.07
C GLU A 143 -1.12 4.62 -3.42
N ARG A 144 -1.02 4.98 -4.72
CA ARG A 144 -1.33 6.32 -5.19
C ARG A 144 -2.79 6.71 -4.96
N GLU A 145 -3.72 5.80 -5.21
CA GLU A 145 -5.15 6.06 -4.98
C GLU A 145 -5.45 6.24 -3.49
N ASN A 146 -4.83 5.45 -2.62
CA ASN A 146 -4.94 5.62 -1.17
C ASN A 146 -4.39 6.98 -0.72
N ALA A 147 -3.21 7.38 -1.22
CA ALA A 147 -2.63 8.69 -0.91
C ALA A 147 -3.55 9.84 -1.39
N ARG A 148 -4.15 9.72 -2.59
CA ARG A 148 -5.13 10.67 -3.10
C ARG A 148 -6.39 10.74 -2.21
N LYS A 149 -6.90 9.59 -1.78
CA LYS A 149 -8.06 9.52 -0.87
C LYS A 149 -7.73 10.17 0.47
N ALA A 150 -6.59 9.85 1.07
CA ALA A 150 -6.14 10.46 2.31
C ALA A 150 -6.10 12.00 2.20
N PHE A 151 -5.52 12.51 1.12
CA PHE A 151 -5.46 13.95 0.85
C PHE A 151 -6.87 14.59 0.71
N VAL A 152 -7.76 13.95 -0.05
CA VAL A 152 -9.16 14.43 -0.25
C VAL A 152 -9.96 14.40 1.06
N LEU A 153 -9.69 13.43 1.94
CA LEU A 153 -10.28 13.33 3.27
C LEU A 153 -9.71 14.34 4.27
N GLY A 154 -8.76 15.18 3.84
CA GLY A 154 -8.17 16.24 4.67
C GLY A 154 -7.00 15.78 5.54
N ILE A 155 -6.46 14.59 5.31
CA ILE A 155 -5.21 14.18 5.97
C ILE A 155 -4.06 14.95 5.35
N ASN A 156 -3.25 15.57 6.21
CA ASN A 156 -2.02 16.22 5.80
C ASN A 156 -1.01 15.14 5.37
N THR A 157 -0.69 15.08 4.08
CA THR A 157 0.17 14.06 3.47
C THR A 157 0.95 14.62 2.29
N ALA A 158 2.04 13.97 1.88
CA ALA A 158 2.79 14.32 0.68
C ALA A 158 1.91 14.19 -0.57
N ILE A 159 1.95 15.20 -1.44
CA ILE A 159 1.13 15.24 -2.66
C ILE A 159 1.63 14.20 -3.66
N PRO A 160 0.80 13.23 -4.09
CA PRO A 160 1.17 12.26 -5.11
C PRO A 160 0.95 12.84 -6.51
N TYR A 161 2.02 13.24 -7.19
CA TYR A 161 1.93 13.84 -8.53
C TYR A 161 1.57 12.81 -9.61
N GLY A 162 2.19 11.62 -9.59
CA GLY A 162 1.87 10.64 -10.61
C GLY A 162 2.70 9.37 -10.59
N ILE A 163 2.32 8.46 -11.50
CA ILE A 163 3.07 7.23 -11.80
C ILE A 163 3.93 7.49 -13.02
N VAL A 164 5.15 6.97 -13.01
CA VAL A 164 6.11 7.09 -14.10
C VAL A 164 6.74 5.73 -14.43
N ARG A 165 7.29 5.61 -15.61
CA ARG A 165 8.08 4.45 -16.02
C ARG A 165 9.57 4.71 -15.76
N VAL A 166 10.22 3.79 -15.06
CA VAL A 166 11.65 3.87 -14.73
C VAL A 166 12.35 2.59 -15.21
N GLY A 167 13.04 2.68 -16.35
CA GLY A 167 13.60 1.50 -17.01
C GLY A 167 12.51 0.48 -17.38
N ASP A 168 12.68 -0.77 -16.91
CA ASP A 168 11.70 -1.84 -17.13
C ASP A 168 10.59 -1.91 -16.07
N SER A 169 10.62 -1.05 -15.04
CA SER A 169 9.67 -1.01 -13.94
C SER A 169 8.94 0.33 -13.89
N TYR A 170 8.28 0.61 -12.77
CA TYR A 170 7.52 1.83 -12.54
C TYR A 170 8.02 2.55 -11.28
N GLY A 171 7.61 3.79 -11.12
CA GLY A 171 7.85 4.59 -9.94
C GLY A 171 6.71 5.55 -9.67
N THR A 172 6.72 6.18 -8.49
CA THR A 172 5.83 7.27 -8.12
C THR A 172 6.62 8.55 -7.89
N VAL A 173 6.10 9.65 -8.43
CA VAL A 173 6.62 10.99 -8.15
C VAL A 173 5.72 11.61 -7.10
N THR A 174 6.33 12.03 -5.99
CA THR A 174 5.63 12.70 -4.89
C THR A 174 6.39 13.95 -4.46
N GLU A 175 5.72 14.80 -3.71
CA GLU A 175 6.32 15.98 -3.08
C GLU A 175 7.53 15.60 -2.25
N LEU A 176 8.61 16.37 -2.36
CA LEU A 176 9.75 16.31 -1.45
C LEU A 176 9.42 17.12 -0.19
N LEU A 177 9.19 16.42 0.91
CA LEU A 177 8.95 17.06 2.19
C LEU A 177 10.28 17.56 2.79
N ASN A 178 10.37 18.85 3.08
CA ASN A 178 11.45 19.41 3.91
C ASN A 178 11.06 19.27 5.37
N ALA A 179 11.10 18.05 5.87
CA ALA A 179 10.54 17.67 7.16
C ALA A 179 11.45 16.69 7.91
N GLU A 180 11.33 16.63 9.23
CA GLU A 180 11.95 15.60 10.08
C GLU A 180 10.89 14.55 10.43
N SER A 181 11.29 13.27 10.48
CA SER A 181 10.39 12.24 10.98
C SER A 181 10.27 12.32 12.50
N VAL A 182 9.13 11.85 13.05
CA VAL A 182 9.00 11.68 14.52
C VAL A 182 10.10 10.77 15.06
N THR A 183 10.56 9.80 14.28
CA THR A 183 11.75 9.00 14.63
C THR A 183 12.99 9.85 14.83
N GLN A 184 13.25 10.85 13.98
CA GLN A 184 14.37 11.75 14.13
C GLN A 184 14.24 12.63 15.37
N LEU A 185 13.03 13.12 15.68
CA LEU A 185 12.77 13.86 16.92
C LEU A 185 13.10 13.03 18.17
N ILE A 186 12.72 11.74 18.20
CA ILE A 186 13.06 10.80 19.28
C ILE A 186 14.58 10.61 19.38
N ARG A 187 15.24 10.39 18.26
CA ARG A 187 16.71 10.21 18.21
C ARG A 187 17.47 11.44 18.70
N ASN A 188 16.99 12.62 18.36
CA ASN A 188 17.61 13.89 18.74
C ASN A 188 17.42 14.19 20.23
N ASN A 189 16.32 13.73 20.82
CA ASN A 189 16.04 13.94 22.25
C ASN A 189 15.41 12.69 22.91
N PRO A 190 16.16 11.59 23.10
CA PRO A 190 15.62 10.33 23.63
C PRO A 190 15.23 10.41 25.12
N ASN A 191 15.64 11.45 25.84
CA ASN A 191 15.32 11.67 27.26
C ASN A 191 14.02 12.47 27.48
N ASP A 192 13.54 13.17 26.44
CA ASP A 192 12.26 13.89 26.47
C ASP A 192 11.46 13.56 25.21
N LEU A 193 10.53 12.64 25.33
CA LEU A 193 9.70 12.13 24.27
C LEU A 193 8.40 12.94 24.07
N SER A 194 8.17 13.97 24.89
CA SER A 194 6.88 14.69 24.94
C SER A 194 6.50 15.35 23.62
N VAL A 195 7.44 16.00 22.95
CA VAL A 195 7.21 16.68 21.66
C VAL A 195 6.92 15.65 20.56
N ALA A 196 7.71 14.58 20.50
CA ALA A 196 7.52 13.50 19.54
C ALA A 196 6.17 12.80 19.73
N ALA A 197 5.82 12.50 20.99
CA ALA A 197 4.54 11.88 21.34
C ALA A 197 3.36 12.79 20.99
N LYS A 198 3.48 14.10 21.20
CA LYS A 198 2.44 15.06 20.82
C LYS A 198 2.13 14.99 19.33
N TYR A 199 3.13 15.14 18.45
CA TYR A 199 2.92 15.06 16.99
C TYR A 199 2.36 13.70 16.57
N TYR A 200 2.88 12.63 17.15
CA TYR A 200 2.43 11.27 16.89
C TYR A 200 0.94 11.07 17.23
N ILE A 201 0.52 11.50 18.42
CA ILE A 201 -0.86 11.31 18.89
C ILE A 201 -1.82 12.32 18.26
N ASP A 202 -1.42 13.56 18.02
CA ASP A 202 -2.26 14.54 17.31
C ASP A 202 -2.61 14.02 15.91
N MET A 203 -1.65 13.47 15.18
CA MET A 203 -1.89 12.85 13.88
C MET A 203 -2.80 11.63 14.00
N LEU A 204 -2.57 10.72 14.95
CA LEU A 204 -3.41 9.55 15.16
C LEU A 204 -4.87 9.93 15.44
N LYS A 205 -5.08 10.89 16.34
CA LYS A 205 -6.42 11.38 16.68
C LYS A 205 -7.09 12.07 15.50
N SER A 206 -6.35 12.80 14.66
CA SER A 206 -6.89 13.44 13.46
C SER A 206 -7.39 12.42 12.45
N ILE A 207 -6.64 11.33 12.23
CA ILE A 207 -7.06 10.23 11.33
C ILE A 207 -8.29 9.53 11.90
N HIS A 208 -8.26 9.19 13.19
CA HIS A 208 -9.36 8.47 13.85
C HIS A 208 -10.63 9.32 14.03
N ALA A 209 -10.56 10.64 13.82
CA ALA A 209 -11.74 11.51 13.77
C ALA A 209 -12.47 11.47 12.43
N ILE A 210 -11.86 10.87 11.40
CA ILE A 210 -12.46 10.77 10.07
C ILE A 210 -13.27 9.47 9.99
N GLU A 211 -14.53 9.61 9.55
CA GLU A 211 -15.37 8.48 9.17
C GLU A 211 -15.44 8.39 7.65
N VAL A 212 -15.34 7.18 7.11
CA VAL A 212 -15.38 6.90 5.68
C VAL A 212 -16.61 6.07 5.32
N GLU A 213 -17.01 6.08 4.05
CA GLU A 213 -18.12 5.26 3.58
C GLU A 213 -17.72 3.78 3.46
N ASP A 214 -18.69 2.89 3.58
CA ASP A 214 -18.50 1.45 3.39
C ASP A 214 -17.94 1.16 1.99
N GLY A 215 -16.81 0.44 1.95
CA GLY A 215 -16.14 0.06 0.70
C GLY A 215 -15.23 1.14 0.11
N GLU A 216 -15.12 2.32 0.73
CA GLU A 216 -14.19 3.36 0.29
C GLU A 216 -12.73 2.95 0.52
N VAL A 217 -12.46 2.31 1.66
CA VAL A 217 -11.18 1.68 2.00
C VAL A 217 -11.43 0.27 2.57
N PRO A 218 -10.42 -0.63 2.59
CA PRO A 218 -10.56 -1.97 3.15
C PRO A 218 -11.01 -1.97 4.61
N ASP A 219 -11.91 -2.90 4.99
CA ASP A 219 -12.28 -3.14 6.38
C ASP A 219 -11.21 -3.98 7.07
N MET A 220 -10.57 -3.42 8.10
CA MET A 220 -9.52 -4.09 8.86
C MET A 220 -10.05 -5.26 9.69
N LYS A 221 -11.33 -5.25 10.08
CA LYS A 221 -11.97 -6.37 10.77
C LYS A 221 -12.01 -7.62 9.87
N GLU A 222 -12.36 -7.47 8.60
CA GLU A 222 -12.36 -8.59 7.63
C GLU A 222 -10.93 -9.14 7.47
N THR A 223 -9.94 -8.25 7.38
CA THR A 223 -8.54 -8.63 7.32
C THR A 223 -8.09 -9.37 8.58
N ALA A 224 -8.47 -8.90 9.77
CA ALA A 224 -8.12 -9.52 11.04
C ALA A 224 -8.81 -10.89 11.23
N LEU A 225 -10.05 -11.05 10.77
CA LEU A 225 -10.74 -12.34 10.73
C LEU A 225 -10.01 -13.34 9.83
N ALA A 226 -9.57 -12.92 8.65
CA ALA A 226 -8.76 -13.78 7.78
C ALA A 226 -7.41 -14.16 8.42
N TRP A 227 -6.82 -13.28 9.24
CA TRP A 227 -5.62 -13.63 10.02
C TRP A 227 -5.95 -14.67 11.10
N ALA A 228 -7.05 -14.47 11.83
CA ALA A 228 -7.48 -15.40 12.86
C ALA A 228 -7.78 -16.80 12.28
N ASP A 229 -8.51 -16.87 11.17
CA ASP A 229 -8.80 -18.12 10.47
C ASP A 229 -7.53 -18.85 10.01
N PHE A 230 -6.51 -18.10 9.57
CA PHE A 230 -5.22 -18.66 9.16
C PHE A 230 -4.41 -19.19 10.36
N VAL A 231 -4.42 -18.51 11.51
CA VAL A 231 -3.61 -18.91 12.67
C VAL A 231 -4.31 -19.88 13.60
N ALA A 232 -5.65 -19.93 13.63
CA ALA A 232 -6.43 -20.77 14.52
C ALA A 232 -6.04 -22.27 14.50
N PRO A 233 -5.75 -22.90 13.35
CA PRO A 233 -5.29 -24.30 13.30
C PRO A 233 -3.93 -24.54 13.98
N HIS A 234 -3.18 -23.48 14.26
CA HIS A 234 -1.88 -23.55 14.92
C HIS A 234 -1.92 -23.29 16.43
N LEU A 235 -3.12 -23.03 16.98
CA LEU A 235 -3.42 -22.84 18.40
C LEU A 235 -4.23 -24.02 18.93
N PRO A 236 -4.31 -24.22 20.28
CA PRO A 236 -5.31 -25.13 20.88
C PRO A 236 -6.72 -24.76 20.38
N GLU A 237 -7.55 -25.76 20.08
CA GLU A 237 -8.85 -25.56 19.41
C GLU A 237 -9.76 -24.54 20.12
N ALA A 238 -9.83 -24.57 21.43
CA ALA A 238 -10.63 -23.62 22.21
C ALA A 238 -10.13 -22.20 22.06
N GLN A 239 -8.82 -22.01 21.99
CA GLN A 239 -8.19 -20.69 21.84
C GLN A 239 -8.33 -20.14 20.41
N GLY A 240 -8.17 -20.98 19.40
CA GLY A 240 -8.43 -20.60 18.02
C GLY A 240 -9.87 -20.11 17.82
N LYS A 241 -10.84 -20.82 18.41
CA LYS A 241 -12.26 -20.41 18.41
C LYS A 241 -12.48 -19.10 19.18
N LYS A 242 -11.87 -18.95 20.38
CA LYS A 242 -11.98 -17.72 21.18
C LYS A 242 -11.38 -16.52 20.44
N LEU A 243 -10.19 -16.67 19.84
CA LEU A 243 -9.55 -15.61 19.05
C LEU A 243 -10.47 -15.10 17.94
N ARG A 244 -11.01 -16.02 17.14
CA ARG A 244 -11.92 -15.67 16.07
C ARG A 244 -13.18 -14.97 16.59
N ALA A 245 -13.79 -15.51 17.64
CA ALA A 245 -15.00 -14.95 18.26
C ALA A 245 -14.77 -13.54 18.84
N LEU A 246 -13.61 -13.29 19.47
CA LEU A 246 -13.25 -11.97 19.98
C LEU A 246 -13.13 -10.92 18.85
N ILE A 247 -12.49 -11.27 17.73
CA ILE A 247 -12.37 -10.36 16.58
C ILE A 247 -13.74 -10.16 15.91
N GLU A 248 -14.54 -11.21 15.78
CA GLU A 248 -15.89 -11.12 15.20
C GLU A 248 -16.82 -10.24 16.04
N ALA A 249 -16.68 -10.27 17.36
CA ALA A 249 -17.45 -9.44 18.29
C ALA A 249 -17.05 -7.95 18.30
N VAL A 250 -15.90 -7.56 17.71
CA VAL A 250 -15.54 -6.16 17.55
C VAL A 250 -16.61 -5.46 16.70
N PRO A 251 -17.24 -4.37 17.17
CA PRO A 251 -18.24 -3.67 16.39
C PRO A 251 -17.63 -3.09 15.12
N LYS A 252 -18.41 -3.09 14.04
CA LYS A 252 -18.02 -2.39 12.83
C LYS A 252 -17.91 -0.90 13.13
N ARG A 253 -16.83 -0.29 12.70
CA ARG A 253 -16.61 1.16 12.72
C ARG A 253 -16.01 1.59 11.40
N ASN A 254 -16.44 2.74 10.94
CA ASN A 254 -15.94 3.36 9.72
C ASN A 254 -14.82 4.36 10.01
N THR A 255 -14.20 4.25 11.18
CA THR A 255 -13.05 5.09 11.57
C THR A 255 -11.88 4.82 10.65
N LEU A 256 -11.35 5.86 10.02
CA LEU A 256 -10.19 5.77 9.15
C LEU A 256 -8.93 5.43 9.96
N MET A 257 -8.10 4.54 9.45
CA MET A 257 -6.86 4.08 10.06
C MET A 257 -5.75 3.98 9.01
N HIS A 258 -4.51 4.14 9.44
CA HIS A 258 -3.34 3.97 8.58
C HIS A 258 -3.00 2.49 8.31
N GLY A 259 -3.16 1.62 9.30
CA GLY A 259 -2.86 0.18 9.21
C GLY A 259 -1.40 -0.21 9.43
N ASP A 260 -0.47 0.75 9.34
CA ASP A 260 0.96 0.58 9.64
C ASP A 260 1.53 1.83 10.32
N TYR A 261 0.88 2.24 11.43
CA TYR A 261 1.12 3.50 12.11
C TYR A 261 2.35 3.45 13.01
N HIS A 262 3.45 4.06 12.56
CA HIS A 262 4.73 4.12 13.30
C HIS A 262 5.49 5.42 13.04
N THR A 263 6.51 5.72 13.86
CA THR A 263 7.18 7.02 13.90
C THR A 263 7.94 7.40 12.62
N ASN A 264 8.33 6.43 11.76
CA ASN A 264 8.92 6.72 10.45
C ASN A 264 7.90 7.25 9.44
N ASN A 265 6.60 6.95 9.63
CA ASN A 265 5.53 7.35 8.72
C ASN A 265 4.91 8.71 9.08
N ILE A 266 5.37 9.36 10.17
CA ILE A 266 4.94 10.69 10.53
C ILE A 266 6.11 11.66 10.38
N MET A 267 5.95 12.62 9.49
CA MET A 267 6.87 13.69 9.23
C MET A 267 6.38 14.98 9.93
N VAL A 268 7.27 15.87 10.28
CA VAL A 268 6.93 17.18 10.88
C VAL A 268 7.55 18.27 10.01
N GLN A 269 6.71 19.09 9.40
CA GLN A 269 7.10 20.22 8.57
C GLN A 269 6.48 21.50 9.12
N ASN A 270 7.30 22.51 9.41
CA ASN A 270 6.85 23.79 9.95
C ASN A 270 5.99 23.69 11.24
N GLY A 271 6.23 22.65 12.06
CA GLY A 271 5.47 22.39 13.28
C GLY A 271 4.14 21.67 13.08
N GLU A 272 3.85 21.19 11.88
CA GLU A 272 2.65 20.42 11.57
C GLU A 272 3.03 18.97 11.19
N PRO A 273 2.32 17.97 11.75
CA PRO A 273 2.55 16.58 11.35
C PRO A 273 1.93 16.27 10.00
N LEU A 274 2.64 15.47 9.20
CA LEU A 274 2.18 14.90 7.92
C LEU A 274 2.34 13.38 7.98
N LEU A 275 1.42 12.68 7.34
CA LEU A 275 1.43 11.22 7.23
C LEU A 275 1.96 10.80 5.86
N ILE A 276 2.80 9.79 5.81
CA ILE A 276 3.32 9.20 4.56
C ILE A 276 3.09 7.69 4.53
N ASP A 277 3.23 7.08 3.36
CA ASP A 277 3.14 5.64 3.13
C ASP A 277 1.73 5.07 3.39
N MET A 278 0.77 5.46 2.51
CA MET A 278 -0.66 5.16 2.61
C MET A 278 -1.05 3.79 2.03
N ASP A 279 -0.13 2.87 1.81
CA ASP A 279 -0.41 1.59 1.16
C ASP A 279 -1.37 0.68 1.97
N THR A 280 -1.38 0.85 3.29
CA THR A 280 -2.20 0.08 4.24
C THR A 280 -3.46 0.80 4.75
N LEU A 281 -3.81 1.95 4.14
CA LEU A 281 -4.99 2.73 4.53
C LEU A 281 -6.25 1.86 4.58
N CYS A 282 -6.95 1.89 5.70
CA CYS A 282 -8.09 1.02 5.99
C CYS A 282 -9.10 1.70 6.94
N MET A 283 -10.20 1.03 7.23
CA MET A 283 -11.16 1.47 8.25
C MET A 283 -11.38 0.38 9.29
N GLY A 284 -11.82 0.76 10.49
CA GLY A 284 -12.19 -0.20 11.51
C GLY A 284 -12.20 0.37 12.93
N HIS A 285 -12.28 -0.54 13.91
CA HIS A 285 -12.17 -0.18 15.32
C HIS A 285 -10.71 0.14 15.67
N PRO A 286 -10.41 1.19 16.45
CA PRO A 286 -9.05 1.61 16.81
C PRO A 286 -8.15 0.51 17.43
N VAL A 287 -8.71 -0.56 17.99
CA VAL A 287 -7.95 -1.69 18.52
C VAL A 287 -7.02 -2.30 17.46
N PHE A 288 -7.41 -2.28 16.19
CA PHE A 288 -6.59 -2.80 15.10
C PHE A 288 -5.36 -1.92 14.83
N GLU A 289 -5.51 -0.59 14.89
CA GLU A 289 -4.38 0.33 14.77
C GLU A 289 -3.45 0.22 15.98
N LEU A 290 -4.01 0.16 17.20
CA LEU A 290 -3.20 -0.07 18.40
C LEU A 290 -2.42 -1.39 18.36
N GLY A 291 -2.99 -2.44 17.74
CA GLY A 291 -2.28 -3.71 17.50
C GLY A 291 -1.10 -3.56 16.53
N SER A 292 -1.23 -2.70 15.51
CA SER A 292 -0.13 -2.35 14.61
C SER A 292 0.95 -1.54 15.34
N MET A 293 0.55 -0.56 16.16
CA MET A 293 1.46 0.24 16.97
C MET A 293 2.22 -0.62 18.00
N PHE A 294 1.53 -1.55 18.68
CA PHE A 294 2.19 -2.52 19.56
C PHE A 294 3.29 -3.29 18.82
N ASN A 295 3.00 -3.80 17.64
CA ASN A 295 4.00 -4.50 16.84
C ASN A 295 5.19 -3.63 16.48
N ALA A 296 4.94 -2.38 16.12
CA ALA A 296 5.96 -1.43 15.71
C ALA A 296 6.96 -1.11 16.84
N PHE A 297 6.46 -0.92 18.05
CA PHE A 297 7.31 -0.50 19.18
C PHE A 297 7.82 -1.66 20.03
N ILE A 298 7.05 -2.73 20.17
CA ILE A 298 7.33 -3.82 21.10
C ILE A 298 7.47 -5.16 20.37
N GLY A 299 6.40 -5.60 19.70
CA GLY A 299 6.25 -6.97 19.24
C GLY A 299 7.34 -7.46 18.30
N TYR A 300 7.73 -6.67 17.29
CA TYR A 300 8.76 -7.08 16.33
C TYR A 300 10.16 -7.17 16.92
N SER A 301 10.43 -6.48 18.00
CA SER A 301 11.74 -6.41 18.65
C SER A 301 11.82 -7.13 20.02
N GLU A 302 10.74 -7.77 20.46
CA GLU A 302 10.64 -8.47 21.75
C GLU A 302 11.70 -9.57 21.92
N LEU A 303 12.02 -10.29 20.87
CA LEU A 303 13.04 -11.35 20.86
C LEU A 303 14.44 -10.89 20.49
N ASP A 304 14.54 -9.76 19.81
CA ASP A 304 15.81 -9.16 19.40
C ASP A 304 15.67 -7.63 19.37
N HIS A 305 16.13 -7.01 20.43
CA HIS A 305 16.09 -5.55 20.61
C HIS A 305 16.87 -4.79 19.53
N GLN A 306 17.80 -5.45 18.82
CA GLN A 306 18.55 -4.84 17.71
C GLN A 306 17.63 -4.47 16.54
N VAL A 307 16.48 -5.11 16.41
CA VAL A 307 15.46 -4.78 15.39
C VAL A 307 15.00 -3.32 15.54
N THR A 308 14.74 -2.85 16.78
CA THR A 308 14.38 -1.45 17.03
C THR A 308 15.51 -0.51 16.65
N VAL A 309 16.75 -0.83 17.04
CA VAL A 309 17.92 -0.01 16.72
C VAL A 309 18.14 0.09 15.23
N ASN A 310 18.02 -1.03 14.51
CA ASN A 310 18.21 -1.07 13.06
C ASN A 310 17.12 -0.32 12.29
N PHE A 311 15.88 -0.35 12.78
CA PHE A 311 14.74 0.25 12.07
C PHE A 311 14.52 1.73 12.43
N TYR A 312 14.65 2.08 13.70
CA TYR A 312 14.38 3.44 14.20
C TYR A 312 15.65 4.21 14.58
N GLY A 313 16.77 3.53 14.89
CA GLY A 313 18.00 4.16 15.34
C GLY A 313 17.99 4.63 16.82
N TYR A 314 17.02 4.16 17.63
CA TYR A 314 16.97 4.34 19.07
C TYR A 314 16.75 2.99 19.78
N SER A 315 16.92 2.94 21.11
CA SER A 315 16.88 1.69 21.87
C SER A 315 15.46 1.12 22.01
N HIS A 316 15.38 -0.18 22.26
CA HIS A 316 14.10 -0.84 22.58
C HIS A 316 13.45 -0.23 23.85
N GLU A 317 14.23 0.09 24.86
CA GLU A 317 13.75 0.77 26.07
C GLU A 317 13.09 2.14 25.73
N THR A 318 13.66 2.89 24.79
CA THR A 318 13.05 4.12 24.28
C THR A 318 11.73 3.85 23.59
N ALA A 319 11.62 2.77 22.81
CA ALA A 319 10.38 2.38 22.15
C ALA A 319 9.29 1.98 23.16
N GLU A 320 9.64 1.24 24.21
CA GLU A 320 8.72 0.89 25.30
C GLU A 320 8.18 2.13 26.02
N LYS A 321 9.07 3.06 26.37
CA LYS A 321 8.67 4.35 26.99
C LYS A 321 7.77 5.15 26.05
N PHE A 322 8.10 5.18 24.76
CA PHE A 322 7.29 5.90 23.78
C PHE A 322 5.90 5.27 23.62
N TRP A 323 5.81 3.94 23.57
CA TRP A 323 4.53 3.22 23.56
C TRP A 323 3.66 3.57 24.76
N ASP A 324 4.22 3.55 25.98
CA ASP A 324 3.48 3.89 27.21
C ASP A 324 2.93 5.33 27.16
N ILE A 325 3.78 6.29 26.82
CA ILE A 325 3.39 7.70 26.68
C ILE A 325 2.32 7.85 25.59
N ALA A 326 2.51 7.22 24.43
CA ALA A 326 1.59 7.32 23.32
C ALA A 326 0.22 6.71 23.64
N LEU A 327 0.19 5.55 24.31
CA LEU A 327 -1.06 4.89 24.69
C LEU A 327 -1.83 5.72 25.72
N LYS A 328 -1.19 6.22 26.76
CA LYS A 328 -1.78 7.12 27.75
C LYS A 328 -2.36 8.39 27.11
N ALA A 329 -1.57 9.04 26.28
CA ALA A 329 -1.99 10.24 25.57
C ALA A 329 -3.15 10.00 24.60
N TYR A 330 -3.18 8.84 23.93
CA TYR A 330 -4.29 8.44 23.07
C TYR A 330 -5.57 8.23 23.86
N LEU A 331 -5.50 7.47 24.96
CA LEU A 331 -6.64 7.17 25.83
C LEU A 331 -7.07 8.37 26.68
N GLY A 332 -6.19 9.36 26.87
CA GLY A 332 -6.47 10.53 27.71
C GLY A 332 -6.53 10.20 29.21
N THR A 333 -5.78 9.19 29.65
CA THR A 333 -5.77 8.74 31.06
C THR A 333 -4.37 8.32 31.50
N GLU A 334 -4.09 8.53 32.78
CA GLU A 334 -2.88 8.04 33.48
C GLU A 334 -3.18 6.76 34.30
N ASP A 335 -4.41 6.23 34.24
CA ASP A 335 -4.77 5.01 34.97
C ASP A 335 -4.10 3.79 34.31
N GLU A 336 -3.10 3.27 34.99
CA GLU A 336 -2.31 2.12 34.54
C GLU A 336 -3.18 0.89 34.28
N SER A 337 -4.28 0.68 35.01
CA SER A 337 -5.15 -0.47 34.85
C SER A 337 -5.96 -0.38 33.56
N VAL A 338 -6.39 0.83 33.17
CA VAL A 338 -7.07 1.10 31.90
C VAL A 338 -6.09 0.92 30.74
N CYS A 339 -4.89 1.52 30.84
CA CYS A 339 -3.86 1.42 29.81
C CYS A 339 -3.44 -0.05 29.59
N GLN A 340 -3.18 -0.80 30.67
CA GLN A 340 -2.83 -2.22 30.58
C GLN A 340 -3.94 -3.07 29.95
N ASN A 341 -5.21 -2.82 30.29
CA ASN A 341 -6.34 -3.52 29.70
C ASN A 341 -6.42 -3.29 28.17
N VAL A 342 -6.24 -2.05 27.73
CA VAL A 342 -6.26 -1.71 26.29
C VAL A 342 -5.02 -2.26 25.58
N ALA A 343 -3.85 -2.20 26.20
CA ALA A 343 -2.62 -2.79 25.67
C ALA A 343 -2.79 -4.30 25.43
N GLU A 344 -3.35 -5.05 26.39
CA GLU A 344 -3.58 -6.47 26.24
C GLU A 344 -4.52 -6.82 25.08
N LYS A 345 -5.53 -6.00 24.80
CA LYS A 345 -6.41 -6.12 23.64
C LYS A 345 -5.65 -5.85 22.33
N ALA A 346 -4.84 -4.80 22.29
CA ALA A 346 -3.98 -4.49 21.15
C ALA A 346 -2.96 -5.61 20.88
N MET A 347 -2.37 -6.19 21.94
CA MET A 347 -1.41 -7.29 21.84
C MET A 347 -2.02 -8.54 21.19
N ILE A 348 -3.30 -8.87 21.44
CA ILE A 348 -3.97 -10.00 20.76
C ILE A 348 -3.95 -9.77 19.25
N ILE A 349 -4.32 -8.59 18.78
CA ILE A 349 -4.29 -8.25 17.34
C ILE A 349 -2.86 -8.30 16.83
N GLY A 350 -1.92 -7.71 17.55
CA GLY A 350 -0.51 -7.67 17.18
C GLY A 350 0.11 -9.06 17.04
N TYR A 351 -0.03 -9.92 18.05
CA TYR A 351 0.50 -11.29 18.00
C TYR A 351 -0.19 -12.14 16.94
N THR A 352 -1.48 -11.92 16.66
CA THR A 352 -2.18 -12.61 15.57
C THR A 352 -1.55 -12.24 14.20
N ARG A 353 -1.28 -10.95 13.96
CA ARG A 353 -0.59 -10.47 12.74
C ARG A 353 0.83 -11.04 12.63
N MET A 354 1.58 -11.03 13.74
CA MET A 354 2.96 -11.54 13.81
C MET A 354 3.01 -13.05 13.58
N LEU A 355 2.15 -13.83 14.25
CA LEU A 355 2.07 -15.28 14.09
C LEU A 355 1.77 -15.65 12.62
N ARG A 356 0.77 -14.99 12.01
CA ARG A 356 0.47 -15.19 10.60
C ARG A 356 1.68 -14.91 9.71
N ARG A 357 2.40 -13.79 9.94
CA ARG A 357 3.58 -13.42 9.16
C ARG A 357 4.67 -14.48 9.27
N ALA A 358 4.99 -14.93 10.49
CA ALA A 358 6.01 -15.95 10.74
C ALA A 358 5.62 -17.30 10.13
N LEU A 359 4.36 -17.74 10.25
CA LEU A 359 3.87 -18.97 9.63
C LEU A 359 3.90 -18.96 8.09
N ARG A 360 3.77 -17.79 7.46
CA ARG A 360 3.90 -17.65 5.99
C ARG A 360 5.35 -17.65 5.50
N ARG A 361 6.31 -17.47 6.42
CA ARG A 361 7.75 -17.41 6.14
C ARG A 361 8.53 -18.35 7.04
N PRO A 362 8.17 -19.67 7.06
CA PRO A 362 8.70 -20.62 8.03
C PRO A 362 10.22 -20.84 7.91
N ASN A 363 10.80 -20.51 6.75
CA ASN A 363 12.23 -20.69 6.46
C ASN A 363 13.10 -19.48 6.89
N GLU A 364 12.52 -18.38 7.35
CA GLU A 364 13.31 -17.30 7.93
C GLU A 364 13.88 -17.76 9.28
N PRO A 365 15.17 -17.49 9.57
CA PRO A 365 15.86 -18.03 10.77
C PRO A 365 15.17 -17.73 12.09
N GLU A 366 14.53 -16.58 12.21
CA GLU A 366 13.83 -16.11 13.39
C GLU A 366 12.40 -16.64 13.52
N SER A 367 11.81 -17.20 12.45
CA SER A 367 10.40 -17.61 12.42
C SER A 367 10.05 -18.66 13.49
N PRO A 368 10.85 -19.70 13.78
CA PRO A 368 10.52 -20.66 14.81
C PRO A 368 10.36 -20.03 16.21
N ALA A 369 11.27 -19.14 16.58
CA ALA A 369 11.21 -18.44 17.87
C ALA A 369 10.01 -17.48 17.95
N LYS A 370 9.74 -16.71 16.86
CA LYS A 370 8.59 -15.83 16.75
C LYS A 370 7.26 -16.60 16.83
N ILE A 371 7.16 -17.76 16.17
CA ILE A 371 5.96 -18.62 16.23
C ILE A 371 5.73 -19.10 17.67
N ALA A 372 6.77 -19.60 18.35
CA ALA A 372 6.67 -20.08 19.72
C ALA A 372 6.21 -18.96 20.66
N ARG A 373 6.84 -17.78 20.58
CA ARG A 373 6.51 -16.62 21.41
C ARG A 373 5.10 -16.11 21.17
N CYS A 374 4.69 -15.97 19.91
CA CYS A 374 3.34 -15.49 19.58
C CYS A 374 2.26 -16.47 20.11
N LYS A 375 2.48 -17.79 20.03
CA LYS A 375 1.56 -18.79 20.58
C LYS A 375 1.45 -18.68 22.08
N GLU A 376 2.57 -18.62 22.80
CA GLU A 376 2.63 -18.45 24.26
C GLU A 376 1.83 -17.21 24.70
N MET A 377 2.08 -16.06 24.06
CA MET A 377 1.42 -14.81 24.41
C MET A 377 -0.06 -14.80 24.08
N LEU A 378 -0.45 -15.35 22.92
CA LEU A 378 -1.86 -15.51 22.60
C LEU A 378 -2.56 -16.43 23.58
N GLU A 379 -1.94 -17.53 23.99
CA GLU A 379 -2.50 -18.43 25.01
C GLU A 379 -2.76 -17.70 26.33
N LEU A 380 -1.78 -16.94 26.81
CA LEU A 380 -1.89 -16.16 28.05
C LEU A 380 -2.99 -15.09 27.96
N LEU A 381 -3.00 -14.31 26.88
CA LEU A 381 -3.92 -13.19 26.70
C LEU A 381 -5.36 -13.65 26.47
N LEU A 382 -5.56 -14.72 25.70
CA LEU A 382 -6.88 -15.30 25.45
C LEU A 382 -7.52 -15.92 26.70
N ASN A 383 -6.74 -16.29 27.72
CA ASN A 383 -7.28 -16.70 29.00
C ASN A 383 -7.74 -15.53 29.88
N LYS A 384 -7.30 -14.31 29.59
CA LYS A 384 -7.51 -13.11 30.42
C LYS A 384 -8.49 -12.10 29.79
N VAL A 385 -8.49 -11.99 28.46
CA VAL A 385 -9.29 -10.99 27.74
C VAL A 385 -10.59 -11.61 27.23
N ASP A 386 -11.71 -10.93 27.52
CA ASP A 386 -13.05 -11.39 27.10
C ASP A 386 -13.72 -10.46 26.07
N ALA A 387 -13.16 -9.29 25.80
CA ALA A 387 -13.61 -8.37 24.76
C ALA A 387 -12.45 -7.52 24.24
N LEU A 388 -12.45 -7.20 22.92
CA LEU A 388 -11.42 -6.36 22.30
C LEU A 388 -11.81 -4.87 22.23
N THR A 389 -13.01 -4.51 22.63
CA THR A 389 -13.49 -3.12 22.66
C THR A 389 -13.00 -2.37 23.90
N PHE A 390 -12.84 -1.04 23.78
CA PHE A 390 -12.47 -0.14 24.85
C PHE A 390 -13.07 1.25 24.64
#